data_43c243699b7ecfcedb965cb37db67f13
#
_entry.id   43c243699b7ecfcedb965cb37db67f13
#
_cell.length_a   1.000
_cell.length_b   1.000
_cell.length_c   1.000
_cell.angle_alpha   90.00
_cell.angle_beta   90.00
_cell.angle_gamma   90.00
#
_symmetry.space_group_name_H-M   'P 1'
#
loop_
_entity.id
_entity.type
_entity.pdbx_description
1 polymer ?
#
loop_
_entity_poly.entity_id
_entity_poly.type
_entity_poly.pdbx_seq_one_letter_code
_entity_poly.pdbx_strand_id
1 'polypeptide(L)'
;MKGKFTSVILAVVLVVITVGTVFFGYSKASGKAAKSSVEGEQRYAWPLATCSTEDTITHIFATQFAKEVEKLSDGKMKINVYPQSTLGGDRELMESCKDGDIPFVVQSPAPQVSFMPQLCVFDTPCVFENIDDARKAIDNADFQKEIQKIYKGAGYDLLGIADQCFRVMTSAKPFTGIESFKGQKIRTMENAYHLQFWKQMGANPTPMSFSEVYIGLQQGTIDAQENAYEIIVSAKLYEQQKYLISTNAVPDYTTLIVSDEFYQGLTKEQQKIIDQAAKTA
;
A
#
# COMPACT_ATOMS: atom_id res chain seq x y z
N MET A 1 -52.04 -35.13 -6.42
CA MET A 1 -50.57 -35.19 -6.50
C MET A 1 -49.96 -34.55 -7.73
N LYS A 2 -50.71 -34.06 -8.73
CA LYS A 2 -50.17 -33.41 -9.94
C LYS A 2 -49.72 -31.92 -9.78
N GLY A 3 -50.23 -31.20 -8.77
CA GLY A 3 -49.95 -29.76 -8.60
C GLY A 3 -48.62 -29.44 -7.91
N LYS A 4 -48.03 -30.36 -7.12
CA LYS A 4 -46.73 -30.12 -6.45
C LYS A 4 -45.51 -30.32 -7.36
N PHE A 5 -45.62 -31.13 -8.40
CA PHE A 5 -44.53 -31.39 -9.34
C PHE A 5 -44.30 -30.22 -10.29
N THR A 6 -45.37 -29.56 -10.73
CA THR A 6 -45.29 -28.36 -11.59
C THR A 6 -44.66 -27.16 -10.89
N SER A 7 -44.92 -26.96 -9.58
CA SER A 7 -44.35 -25.87 -8.80
C SER A 7 -42.84 -26.05 -8.57
N VAL A 8 -42.38 -27.30 -8.38
CA VAL A 8 -40.93 -27.59 -8.21
C VAL A 8 -40.19 -27.40 -9.51
N ILE A 9 -40.74 -27.80 -10.66
CA ILE A 9 -40.13 -27.62 -11.96
C ILE A 9 -40.04 -26.12 -12.31
N LEU A 10 -41.07 -25.33 -12.01
CA LEU A 10 -41.04 -23.87 -12.25
C LEU A 10 -40.00 -23.17 -11.38
N ALA A 11 -39.82 -23.57 -10.11
CA ALA A 11 -38.79 -23.03 -9.23
C ALA A 11 -37.35 -23.38 -9.69
N VAL A 12 -37.12 -24.59 -10.17
CA VAL A 12 -35.81 -25.01 -10.69
C VAL A 12 -35.48 -24.28 -12.00
N VAL A 13 -36.44 -24.07 -12.89
CA VAL A 13 -36.25 -23.31 -14.12
C VAL A 13 -35.96 -21.84 -13.85
N LEU A 14 -36.62 -21.22 -12.85
CA LEU A 14 -36.36 -19.85 -12.43
C LEU A 14 -34.93 -19.67 -11.82
N VAL A 15 -34.47 -20.63 -11.02
CA VAL A 15 -33.13 -20.63 -10.44
C VAL A 15 -32.06 -20.83 -11.53
N VAL A 16 -32.28 -21.67 -12.51
CA VAL A 16 -31.36 -21.89 -13.63
C VAL A 16 -31.29 -20.65 -14.52
N ILE A 17 -32.40 -19.95 -14.76
CA ILE A 17 -32.42 -18.73 -15.56
C ILE A 17 -31.73 -17.58 -14.80
N THR A 18 -31.92 -17.43 -13.48
CA THR A 18 -31.24 -16.39 -12.68
C THR A 18 -29.74 -16.66 -12.53
N VAL A 19 -29.32 -17.91 -12.32
CA VAL A 19 -27.90 -18.27 -12.26
C VAL A 19 -27.26 -18.13 -13.64
N GLY A 20 -27.94 -18.51 -14.72
CA GLY A 20 -27.47 -18.36 -16.09
C GLY A 20 -27.27 -16.89 -16.50
N THR A 21 -28.20 -15.99 -16.11
CA THR A 21 -28.07 -14.55 -16.41
C THR A 21 -27.00 -13.86 -15.58
N VAL A 22 -26.77 -14.28 -14.32
CA VAL A 22 -25.66 -13.80 -13.51
C VAL A 22 -24.31 -14.30 -14.06
N PHE A 23 -24.21 -15.58 -14.45
CA PHE A 23 -22.99 -16.13 -15.04
C PHE A 23 -22.66 -15.55 -16.43
N PHE A 24 -23.66 -15.28 -17.27
CA PHE A 24 -23.46 -14.64 -18.57
C PHE A 24 -23.16 -13.14 -18.45
N GLY A 25 -23.62 -12.48 -17.38
CA GLY A 25 -23.26 -11.11 -17.04
C GLY A 25 -21.83 -10.99 -16.53
N TYR A 26 -21.35 -11.96 -15.73
CA TYR A 26 -20.00 -11.96 -15.17
C TYR A 26 -18.91 -12.33 -16.16
N SER A 27 -19.17 -13.21 -17.13
CA SER A 27 -18.20 -13.59 -18.16
C SER A 27 -18.00 -12.52 -19.27
N LYS A 28 -18.84 -11.49 -19.32
CA LYS A 28 -18.71 -10.36 -20.27
C LYS A 28 -18.10 -9.12 -19.65
N ALA A 29 -17.90 -9.10 -18.34
CA ALA A 29 -17.28 -7.97 -17.62
C ALA A 29 -15.72 -8.08 -17.52
N SER A 30 -15.17 -9.25 -17.82
CA SER A 30 -13.72 -9.44 -17.92
C SER A 30 -13.25 -9.25 -19.37
N GLY A 31 -12.93 -8.01 -19.73
CA GLY A 31 -12.24 -7.71 -20.98
C GLY A 31 -13.00 -6.85 -21.97
N LYS A 32 -12.78 -5.59 -21.85
CA LYS A 32 -12.91 -4.41 -22.72
C LYS A 32 -13.73 -3.34 -22.03
N ALA A 33 -13.04 -2.27 -21.68
CA ALA A 33 -13.70 -1.00 -21.36
C ALA A 33 -14.75 -0.72 -22.42
N ALA A 34 -16.02 -0.56 -22.00
CA ALA A 34 -17.10 -0.25 -22.90
C ALA A 34 -16.77 1.08 -23.60
N LYS A 35 -16.52 1.02 -24.88
CA LYS A 35 -16.47 2.22 -25.74
C LYS A 35 -17.87 2.79 -25.78
N SER A 36 -18.16 3.77 -24.95
CA SER A 36 -19.28 4.67 -25.10
C SER A 36 -18.96 5.60 -26.26
N SER A 37 -19.56 5.36 -27.42
CA SER A 37 -19.50 6.27 -28.57
C SER A 37 -20.49 7.43 -28.36
N VAL A 38 -20.14 8.34 -27.50
CA VAL A 38 -20.59 9.73 -27.55
C VAL A 38 -19.38 10.50 -28.04
N GLU A 39 -19.55 11.38 -29.03
CA GLU A 39 -18.52 12.35 -29.47
C GLU A 39 -18.18 13.26 -28.30
N GLY A 40 -17.39 12.76 -27.34
CA GLY A 40 -16.84 13.39 -26.18
C GLY A 40 -15.40 12.94 -26.03
N GLU A 41 -14.52 13.84 -25.67
CA GLU A 41 -13.12 13.51 -25.36
C GLU A 41 -13.03 12.27 -24.46
N GLN A 42 -12.20 11.32 -24.83
CA GLN A 42 -11.99 10.08 -24.07
C GLN A 42 -11.44 10.42 -22.70
N ARG A 43 -12.17 10.02 -21.65
CA ARG A 43 -11.79 10.22 -20.24
C ARG A 43 -11.41 8.90 -19.62
N TYR A 44 -10.40 8.95 -18.76
CA TYR A 44 -9.87 7.79 -18.05
C TYR A 44 -10.03 8.00 -16.55
N ALA A 45 -10.34 6.95 -15.82
CA ALA A 45 -10.39 6.95 -14.37
C ALA A 45 -9.76 5.66 -13.85
N TRP A 46 -8.76 5.77 -12.98
CA TRP A 46 -8.02 4.64 -12.43
C TRP A 46 -7.96 4.69 -10.92
N PRO A 47 -8.02 3.53 -10.24
CA PRO A 47 -7.82 3.47 -8.80
C PRO A 47 -6.34 3.63 -8.44
N LEU A 48 -6.11 4.29 -7.30
CA LEU A 48 -4.87 4.28 -6.54
C LEU A 48 -5.21 3.90 -5.11
N ALA A 49 -4.51 2.93 -4.54
CA ALA A 49 -4.79 2.45 -3.20
C ALA A 49 -3.61 2.62 -2.24
N THR A 50 -3.93 2.78 -0.97
CA THR A 50 -2.97 2.79 0.14
C THR A 50 -3.60 2.26 1.42
N CYS A 51 -2.78 1.62 2.27
CA CYS A 51 -3.21 1.20 3.61
C CYS A 51 -3.22 2.34 4.62
N SER A 52 -2.55 3.45 4.32
CA SER A 52 -2.40 4.57 5.23
C SER A 52 -3.70 5.33 5.45
N THR A 53 -3.85 5.88 6.65
CA THR A 53 -4.92 6.79 7.01
C THR A 53 -4.75 8.13 6.29
N GLU A 54 -5.83 8.90 6.20
CA GLU A 54 -5.79 10.28 5.75
C GLU A 54 -4.86 11.11 6.66
N ASP A 55 -4.37 12.25 6.19
CA ASP A 55 -3.43 13.14 6.90
C ASP A 55 -2.02 12.55 7.15
N THR A 56 -1.64 11.48 6.44
CA THR A 56 -0.28 10.95 6.41
C THR A 56 0.47 11.42 5.16
N ILE A 57 1.81 11.43 5.22
CA ILE A 57 2.66 11.74 4.05
C ILE A 57 2.31 10.80 2.89
N THR A 58 2.09 9.52 3.17
CA THR A 58 1.66 8.53 2.17
C THR A 58 0.36 8.94 1.47
N HIS A 59 -0.67 9.35 2.24
CA HIS A 59 -1.94 9.79 1.67
C HIS A 59 -1.82 11.15 0.96
N ILE A 60 -1.03 12.07 1.50
CA ILE A 60 -0.74 13.37 0.87
C ILE A 60 -0.06 13.15 -0.48
N PHE A 61 0.96 12.28 -0.54
CA PHE A 61 1.64 11.93 -1.79
C PHE A 61 0.65 11.37 -2.83
N ALA A 62 -0.19 10.40 -2.43
CA ALA A 62 -1.23 9.83 -3.29
C ALA A 62 -2.21 10.89 -3.83
N THR A 63 -2.68 11.78 -2.97
CA THR A 63 -3.66 12.81 -3.35
C THR A 63 -3.07 13.94 -4.17
N GLN A 64 -1.81 14.33 -3.91
CA GLN A 64 -1.10 15.31 -4.75
C GLN A 64 -0.81 14.75 -6.14
N PHE A 65 -0.36 13.49 -6.22
CA PHE A 65 -0.21 12.81 -7.50
C PHE A 65 -1.53 12.81 -8.30
N ALA A 66 -2.64 12.42 -7.65
CA ALA A 66 -3.96 12.41 -8.29
C ALA A 66 -4.37 13.78 -8.81
N LYS A 67 -4.17 14.84 -8.02
CA LYS A 67 -4.48 16.23 -8.41
C LYS A 67 -3.62 16.71 -9.59
N GLU A 68 -2.32 16.41 -9.58
CA GLU A 68 -1.44 16.81 -10.67
C GLU A 68 -1.73 16.04 -11.97
N VAL A 69 -2.11 14.77 -11.91
CA VAL A 69 -2.58 14.01 -13.08
C VAL A 69 -3.83 14.65 -13.69
N GLU A 70 -4.83 14.97 -12.88
CA GLU A 70 -6.07 15.60 -13.35
C GLU A 70 -5.78 16.97 -13.97
N LYS A 71 -4.96 17.78 -13.32
CA LYS A 71 -4.55 19.12 -13.80
C LYS A 71 -3.76 19.07 -15.10
N LEU A 72 -2.71 18.22 -15.19
CA LEU A 72 -1.84 18.11 -16.37
C LEU A 72 -2.56 17.51 -17.58
N SER A 73 -3.64 16.75 -17.35
CA SER A 73 -4.45 16.15 -18.40
C SER A 73 -5.68 16.97 -18.79
N ASP A 74 -5.83 18.20 -18.28
CA ASP A 74 -7.05 19.01 -18.44
C ASP A 74 -8.34 18.24 -18.08
N GLY A 75 -8.29 17.43 -17.01
CA GLY A 75 -9.38 16.61 -16.52
C GLY A 75 -9.70 15.36 -17.34
N LYS A 76 -8.85 14.99 -18.31
CA LYS A 76 -9.03 13.79 -19.14
C LYS A 76 -8.61 12.50 -18.41
N MET A 77 -7.67 12.60 -17.47
CA MET A 77 -7.21 11.49 -16.65
C MET A 77 -7.51 11.79 -15.18
N LYS A 78 -8.13 10.85 -14.50
CA LYS A 78 -8.49 10.96 -13.09
C LYS A 78 -7.92 9.77 -12.31
N ILE A 79 -7.34 10.05 -11.17
CA ILE A 79 -6.92 9.03 -10.20
C ILE A 79 -7.87 9.10 -9.00
N ASN A 80 -8.56 7.99 -8.70
CA ASN A 80 -9.40 7.87 -7.52
C ASN A 80 -8.59 7.25 -6.39
N VAL A 81 -8.37 8.00 -5.32
CA VAL A 81 -7.57 7.54 -4.17
C VAL A 81 -8.45 6.79 -3.18
N TYR A 82 -8.02 5.59 -2.79
CA TYR A 82 -8.68 4.71 -1.82
C TYR A 82 -7.74 4.45 -0.63
N PRO A 83 -7.89 5.21 0.49
CA PRO A 83 -7.07 5.08 1.68
C PRO A 83 -7.57 3.98 2.63
N GLN A 84 -6.87 3.82 3.78
CA GLN A 84 -7.30 3.04 4.94
C GLN A 84 -7.57 1.55 4.62
N SER A 85 -6.74 0.95 3.78
CA SER A 85 -6.89 -0.45 3.37
C SER A 85 -8.27 -0.79 2.76
N THR A 86 -8.98 0.21 2.19
CA THR A 86 -10.33 0.03 1.62
C THR A 86 -10.34 -1.02 0.50
N LEU A 87 -9.24 -1.15 -0.24
CA LEU A 87 -9.10 -2.11 -1.34
C LEU A 87 -8.16 -3.29 -1.00
N GLY A 88 -7.73 -3.43 0.26
CA GLY A 88 -6.88 -4.52 0.72
C GLY A 88 -5.68 -4.04 1.55
N GLY A 89 -4.94 -4.98 2.13
CA GLY A 89 -3.69 -4.75 2.84
C GLY A 89 -2.51 -4.58 1.87
N ASP A 90 -1.32 -4.25 2.41
CA ASP A 90 -0.13 -3.95 1.59
C ASP A 90 0.21 -5.07 0.60
N ARG A 91 0.06 -6.33 1.02
CA ARG A 91 0.36 -7.49 0.19
C ARG A 91 -0.65 -7.66 -0.95
N GLU A 92 -1.95 -7.60 -0.63
CA GLU A 92 -3.02 -7.70 -1.62
C GLU A 92 -2.94 -6.56 -2.64
N LEU A 93 -2.54 -5.37 -2.20
CA LEU A 93 -2.35 -4.22 -3.10
C LEU A 93 -1.19 -4.45 -4.07
N MET A 94 -0.08 -5.07 -3.63
CA MET A 94 1.02 -5.44 -4.53
C MET A 94 0.58 -6.46 -5.59
N GLU A 95 -0.15 -7.49 -5.17
CA GLU A 95 -0.68 -8.52 -6.08
C GLU A 95 -1.65 -7.89 -7.10
N SER A 96 -2.64 -7.10 -6.62
CA SER A 96 -3.60 -6.40 -7.49
C SER A 96 -2.94 -5.37 -8.42
N CYS A 97 -1.85 -4.73 -7.99
CA CYS A 97 -1.09 -3.82 -8.84
C CYS A 97 -0.40 -4.56 -9.97
N LYS A 98 0.22 -5.69 -9.67
CA LYS A 98 0.87 -6.53 -10.68
C LYS A 98 -0.10 -7.03 -11.74
N ASP A 99 -1.30 -7.43 -11.30
CA ASP A 99 -2.36 -7.94 -12.18
C ASP A 99 -3.08 -6.81 -12.94
N GLY A 100 -2.80 -5.54 -12.61
CA GLY A 100 -3.37 -4.35 -13.26
C GLY A 100 -4.77 -3.96 -12.80
N ASP A 101 -5.35 -4.65 -11.82
CA ASP A 101 -6.69 -4.34 -11.27
C ASP A 101 -6.66 -3.01 -10.48
N ILE A 102 -5.59 -2.77 -9.74
CA ILE A 102 -5.29 -1.50 -9.04
C ILE A 102 -3.96 -0.99 -9.57
N PRO A 103 -3.93 -0.24 -10.69
CA PRO A 103 -2.69 0.07 -11.38
C PRO A 103 -1.72 0.93 -10.57
N PHE A 104 -2.19 1.72 -9.60
CA PHE A 104 -1.34 2.59 -8.77
C PHE A 104 -1.45 2.24 -7.29
N VAL A 105 -0.31 2.16 -6.61
CA VAL A 105 -0.23 1.92 -5.16
C VAL A 105 0.77 2.88 -4.54
N VAL A 106 0.42 3.43 -3.36
CA VAL A 106 1.34 4.18 -2.51
C VAL A 106 1.45 3.47 -1.16
N GLN A 107 2.64 2.99 -0.85
CA GLN A 107 2.89 2.25 0.41
C GLN A 107 4.38 2.22 0.78
N SER A 108 4.68 1.79 2.01
CA SER A 108 6.05 1.54 2.46
C SER A 108 6.74 0.47 1.59
N PRO A 109 8.04 0.60 1.28
CA PRO A 109 8.81 -0.46 0.61
C PRO A 109 8.98 -1.72 1.49
N ALA A 110 8.79 -1.62 2.81
CA ALA A 110 9.03 -2.74 3.72
C ALA A 110 8.17 -4.00 3.45
N PRO A 111 6.85 -3.95 3.23
CA PRO A 111 6.07 -5.11 2.82
C PRO A 111 6.42 -5.63 1.43
N GLN A 112 6.96 -4.77 0.56
CA GLN A 112 7.33 -5.11 -0.81
C GLN A 112 8.56 -6.04 -0.89
N VAL A 113 9.33 -6.17 0.19
CA VAL A 113 10.46 -7.09 0.30
C VAL A 113 10.06 -8.55 0.01
N SER A 114 8.81 -8.91 0.27
CA SER A 114 8.27 -10.25 -0.06
C SER A 114 8.23 -10.52 -1.57
N PHE A 115 8.14 -9.46 -2.38
CA PHE A 115 8.12 -9.51 -3.86
C PHE A 115 9.49 -9.20 -4.47
N MET A 116 10.23 -8.32 -3.81
CA MET A 116 11.52 -7.78 -4.24
C MET A 116 12.50 -7.78 -3.05
N PRO A 117 13.18 -8.90 -2.74
CA PRO A 117 14.04 -9.02 -1.55
C PRO A 117 15.15 -7.97 -1.46
N GLN A 118 15.59 -7.44 -2.59
CA GLN A 118 16.64 -6.39 -2.64
C GLN A 118 16.21 -5.07 -1.98
N LEU A 119 14.89 -4.81 -1.86
CA LEU A 119 14.36 -3.63 -1.19
C LEU A 119 14.65 -3.62 0.32
N CYS A 120 15.18 -4.72 0.88
CA CYS A 120 15.69 -4.75 2.25
C CYS A 120 16.74 -3.69 2.55
N VAL A 121 17.33 -3.08 1.54
CA VAL A 121 18.25 -1.94 1.68
C VAL A 121 17.60 -0.77 2.42
N PHE A 122 16.29 -0.57 2.27
CA PHE A 122 15.53 0.46 2.98
C PHE A 122 15.33 0.15 4.48
N ASP A 123 15.43 -1.13 4.85
CA ASP A 123 15.14 -1.63 6.19
C ASP A 123 16.41 -1.96 7.00
N THR A 124 17.58 -1.53 6.52
CA THR A 124 18.85 -1.77 7.22
C THR A 124 18.92 -0.87 8.46
N PRO A 125 18.94 -1.44 9.69
CA PRO A 125 18.88 -0.62 10.89
C PRO A 125 20.19 0.15 11.15
N CYS A 126 20.07 1.34 11.73
CA CYS A 126 21.19 2.16 12.23
C CYS A 126 22.24 2.54 11.17
N VAL A 127 21.85 2.61 9.89
CA VAL A 127 22.74 3.03 8.79
C VAL A 127 22.90 4.54 8.77
N PHE A 128 21.86 5.28 9.13
CA PHE A 128 21.85 6.74 9.09
C PHE A 128 21.75 7.31 10.50
N GLU A 129 22.58 8.30 10.81
CA GLU A 129 22.55 9.04 12.07
C GLU A 129 21.48 10.14 12.06
N ASN A 130 21.14 10.64 10.89
CA ASN A 130 20.12 11.68 10.71
C ASN A 130 19.36 11.48 9.39
N ILE A 131 18.21 12.14 9.29
CA ILE A 131 17.32 12.00 8.13
C ILE A 131 17.86 12.64 6.87
N ASP A 132 18.70 13.67 6.97
CA ASP A 132 19.23 14.35 5.81
C ASP A 132 20.21 13.47 5.03
N ASP A 133 20.97 12.61 5.72
CA ASP A 133 21.84 11.64 5.06
C ASP A 133 21.02 10.51 4.43
N ALA A 134 19.92 10.09 5.04
CA ALA A 134 18.97 9.16 4.45
C ALA A 134 18.34 9.74 3.16
N ARG A 135 17.93 11.01 3.19
CA ARG A 135 17.42 11.74 2.00
C ARG A 135 18.43 11.81 0.87
N LYS A 136 19.69 12.20 1.19
CA LYS A 136 20.76 12.21 0.19
C LYS A 136 20.99 10.85 -0.45
N ALA A 137 20.85 9.77 0.32
CA ALA A 137 20.99 8.41 -0.20
C ALA A 137 19.89 8.05 -1.18
N ILE A 138 18.62 8.34 -0.87
CA ILE A 138 17.49 8.07 -1.78
C ILE A 138 17.48 9.00 -2.99
N ASP A 139 18.04 10.23 -2.88
CA ASP A 139 18.14 11.19 -3.98
C ASP A 139 19.34 10.90 -4.91
N ASN A 140 20.20 9.96 -4.54
CA ASN A 140 21.34 9.59 -5.36
C ASN A 140 20.89 8.92 -6.67
N ALA A 141 21.31 9.46 -7.80
CA ALA A 141 20.85 9.04 -9.12
C ALA A 141 21.21 7.57 -9.45
N ASP A 142 22.38 7.08 -9.01
CA ASP A 142 22.77 5.68 -9.22
C ASP A 142 21.92 4.75 -8.35
N PHE A 143 21.65 5.14 -7.11
CA PHE A 143 20.74 4.39 -6.22
C PHE A 143 19.34 4.29 -6.82
N GLN A 144 18.74 5.41 -7.23
CA GLN A 144 17.42 5.43 -7.87
C GLN A 144 17.37 4.56 -9.12
N LYS A 145 18.40 4.60 -9.95
CA LYS A 145 18.49 3.77 -11.15
C LYS A 145 18.51 2.27 -10.83
N GLU A 146 19.24 1.87 -9.80
CA GLU A 146 19.28 0.45 -9.39
C GLU A 146 17.94 0.01 -8.77
N ILE A 147 17.32 0.84 -7.92
CA ILE A 147 16.01 0.57 -7.35
C ILE A 147 14.95 0.45 -8.44
N GLN A 148 14.92 1.36 -9.43
CA GLN A 148 13.99 1.26 -10.56
C GLN A 148 14.15 -0.05 -11.34
N LYS A 149 15.37 -0.54 -11.54
CA LYS A 149 15.60 -1.85 -12.20
C LYS A 149 15.00 -3.00 -11.39
N ILE A 150 15.08 -2.93 -10.06
CA ILE A 150 14.51 -3.95 -9.17
C ILE A 150 12.99 -3.99 -9.35
N TYR A 151 12.32 -2.83 -9.26
CA TYR A 151 10.87 -2.74 -9.47
C TYR A 151 10.47 -3.25 -10.85
N LYS A 152 11.16 -2.79 -11.89
CA LYS A 152 10.86 -3.19 -13.27
C LYS A 152 11.04 -4.69 -13.50
N GLY A 153 12.08 -5.28 -12.92
CA GLY A 153 12.33 -6.73 -12.96
C GLY A 153 11.23 -7.56 -12.30
N ALA A 154 10.45 -6.96 -11.41
CA ALA A 154 9.33 -7.60 -10.72
C ALA A 154 7.96 -7.32 -11.36
N GLY A 155 7.89 -6.47 -12.38
CA GLY A 155 6.66 -6.10 -13.10
C GLY A 155 5.99 -4.83 -12.60
N TYR A 156 6.76 -3.94 -11.95
CA TYR A 156 6.32 -2.63 -11.50
C TYR A 156 7.22 -1.53 -12.05
N ASP A 157 6.71 -0.30 -12.17
CA ASP A 157 7.53 0.89 -12.34
C ASP A 157 7.44 1.75 -11.07
N LEU A 158 8.60 2.19 -10.55
CA LEU A 158 8.69 3.12 -9.43
C LEU A 158 8.58 4.54 -9.97
N LEU A 159 7.55 5.26 -9.58
CA LEU A 159 7.29 6.64 -10.00
C LEU A 159 7.90 7.66 -9.06
N GLY A 160 8.03 7.34 -7.76
CA GLY A 160 8.61 8.24 -6.78
C GLY A 160 8.78 7.61 -5.40
N ILE A 161 9.63 8.25 -4.58
CA ILE A 161 9.88 7.89 -3.18
C ILE A 161 9.78 9.19 -2.36
N ALA A 162 9.10 9.12 -1.21
CA ALA A 162 9.11 10.18 -0.21
C ALA A 162 9.53 9.61 1.16
N ASP A 163 10.13 10.45 2.02
CA ASP A 163 10.48 10.06 3.39
C ASP A 163 9.40 10.48 4.39
N GLN A 164 9.29 9.75 5.48
CA GLN A 164 8.41 9.99 6.62
C GLN A 164 9.21 10.16 7.92
N CYS A 165 10.46 10.59 7.83
CA CYS A 165 11.43 10.62 8.92
C CYS A 165 11.82 9.22 9.41
N PHE A 166 12.16 9.09 10.70
CA PHE A 166 12.50 7.80 11.30
C PHE A 166 11.29 7.14 11.96
N ARG A 167 11.29 5.82 11.93
CA ARG A 167 10.35 5.01 12.69
C ARG A 167 10.71 5.04 14.17
N VAL A 168 9.71 5.21 15.01
CA VAL A 168 9.81 5.18 16.47
C VAL A 168 8.87 4.13 17.02
N MET A 169 9.18 3.62 18.21
CA MET A 169 8.38 2.60 18.86
C MET A 169 7.38 3.23 19.83
N THR A 170 6.16 2.70 19.92
CA THR A 170 5.26 2.94 21.06
C THR A 170 5.02 1.65 21.82
N SER A 171 4.75 1.76 23.12
CA SER A 171 4.54 0.63 24.02
C SER A 171 3.50 0.91 25.08
N ALA A 172 2.75 -0.12 25.46
CA ALA A 172 1.89 -0.09 26.64
C ALA A 172 2.69 -0.19 27.95
N LYS A 173 3.94 -0.68 27.90
CA LYS A 173 4.83 -0.91 29.03
C LYS A 173 5.94 0.15 29.07
N PRO A 174 6.44 0.52 30.27
CA PRO A 174 7.53 1.47 30.41
C PRO A 174 8.83 0.90 29.79
N PHE A 175 9.64 1.79 29.26
CA PHE A 175 10.93 1.48 28.68
C PHE A 175 12.04 2.16 29.51
N THR A 176 12.96 1.35 30.05
CA THR A 176 14.08 1.81 30.90
C THR A 176 15.46 1.51 30.31
N GLY A 177 15.49 0.79 29.19
CA GLY A 177 16.71 0.41 28.48
C GLY A 177 16.48 -0.80 27.59
N ILE A 178 17.52 -1.27 26.93
CA ILE A 178 17.45 -2.34 25.92
C ILE A 178 16.81 -3.64 26.44
N GLU A 179 16.98 -3.93 27.74
CA GLU A 179 16.38 -5.10 28.37
C GLU A 179 14.85 -5.05 28.39
N SER A 180 14.27 -3.85 28.22
CA SER A 180 12.81 -3.67 28.16
C SER A 180 12.17 -4.24 26.90
N PHE A 181 12.96 -4.52 25.87
CA PHE A 181 12.44 -5.21 24.68
C PHE A 181 12.14 -6.70 24.93
N LYS A 182 12.80 -7.29 25.94
CA LYS A 182 12.72 -8.71 26.19
C LYS A 182 11.28 -9.19 26.41
N GLY A 183 10.84 -10.07 25.52
CA GLY A 183 9.51 -10.68 25.55
C GLY A 183 8.35 -9.76 25.18
N GLN A 184 8.58 -8.50 24.80
CA GLN A 184 7.52 -7.65 24.28
C GLN A 184 6.99 -8.18 22.95
N LYS A 185 5.68 -8.32 22.83
CA LYS A 185 5.00 -8.63 21.57
C LYS A 185 4.92 -7.34 20.75
N ILE A 186 5.92 -7.13 19.88
CA ILE A 186 5.96 -5.95 19.01
C ILE A 186 5.37 -6.28 17.64
N ARG A 187 4.40 -5.50 17.20
CA ARG A 187 3.91 -5.59 15.83
C ARG A 187 4.93 -5.01 14.86
N THR A 188 5.15 -5.74 13.78
CA THR A 188 5.93 -5.28 12.62
C THR A 188 5.10 -5.36 11.35
N MET A 189 5.55 -4.71 10.30
CA MET A 189 5.09 -5.01 8.94
C MET A 189 5.49 -6.44 8.55
N GLU A 190 4.90 -6.99 7.49
CA GLU A 190 5.22 -8.31 6.94
C GLU A 190 6.58 -8.27 6.22
N ASN A 191 7.64 -8.17 7.02
CA ASN A 191 9.01 -8.02 6.56
C ASN A 191 9.96 -8.89 7.41
N ALA A 192 10.66 -9.82 6.76
CA ALA A 192 11.54 -10.77 7.43
C ALA A 192 12.72 -10.08 8.16
N TYR A 193 13.19 -8.93 7.66
CA TYR A 193 14.30 -8.18 8.25
C TYR A 193 13.87 -7.45 9.52
N HIS A 194 12.67 -6.84 9.52
CA HIS A 194 12.06 -6.27 10.73
C HIS A 194 11.85 -7.33 11.80
N LEU A 195 11.32 -8.51 11.41
CA LEU A 195 11.16 -9.64 12.33
C LEU A 195 12.51 -10.05 12.94
N GLN A 196 13.55 -10.17 12.11
CA GLN A 196 14.88 -10.55 12.59
C GLN A 196 15.49 -9.49 13.51
N PHE A 197 15.39 -8.22 13.16
CA PHE A 197 15.88 -7.11 13.98
C PHE A 197 15.28 -7.14 15.38
N TRP A 198 13.96 -7.11 15.49
CA TRP A 198 13.29 -7.09 16.79
C TRP A 198 13.51 -8.39 17.59
N LYS A 199 13.62 -9.52 16.91
CA LYS A 199 13.98 -10.79 17.56
C LYS A 199 15.39 -10.75 18.17
N GLN A 200 16.37 -10.16 17.48
CA GLN A 200 17.72 -9.99 18.01
C GLN A 200 17.77 -9.01 19.20
N MET A 201 16.86 -8.04 19.24
CA MET A 201 16.67 -7.16 20.38
C MET A 201 16.00 -7.86 21.59
N GLY A 202 15.59 -9.13 21.45
CA GLY A 202 14.94 -9.91 22.50
C GLY A 202 13.42 -9.80 22.54
N ALA A 203 12.79 -9.06 21.63
CA ALA A 203 11.35 -8.95 21.51
C ALA A 203 10.74 -10.20 20.84
N ASN A 204 9.41 -10.30 20.90
CA ASN A 204 8.60 -11.27 20.17
C ASN A 204 7.86 -10.53 19.04
N PRO A 205 8.50 -10.36 17.86
CA PRO A 205 7.87 -9.64 16.76
C PRO A 205 6.73 -10.45 16.15
N THR A 206 5.63 -9.76 15.84
CA THR A 206 4.42 -10.33 15.27
C THR A 206 4.09 -9.58 13.98
N PRO A 207 4.22 -10.19 12.80
CA PRO A 207 3.82 -9.58 11.54
C PRO A 207 2.30 -9.46 11.50
N MET A 208 1.80 -8.31 11.06
CA MET A 208 0.36 -8.03 11.06
C MET A 208 0.06 -6.88 10.08
N SER A 209 -1.04 -6.99 9.34
CA SER A 209 -1.55 -5.91 8.48
C SER A 209 -1.79 -4.63 9.30
N PHE A 210 -1.59 -3.47 8.68
CA PHE A 210 -1.75 -2.18 9.37
C PHE A 210 -3.17 -1.97 9.90
N SER A 211 -4.19 -2.42 9.16
CA SER A 211 -5.60 -2.34 9.56
C SER A 211 -5.93 -3.05 10.87
N GLU A 212 -5.12 -4.02 11.29
CA GLU A 212 -5.34 -4.81 12.50
C GLU A 212 -4.61 -4.24 13.74
N VAL A 213 -3.69 -3.28 13.54
CA VAL A 213 -2.78 -2.81 14.60
C VAL A 213 -3.53 -2.17 15.77
N TYR A 214 -4.46 -1.24 15.49
CA TYR A 214 -5.20 -0.55 16.56
C TYR A 214 -5.96 -1.54 17.45
N ILE A 215 -6.68 -2.48 16.83
CA ILE A 215 -7.43 -3.52 17.54
C ILE A 215 -6.49 -4.47 18.27
N GLY A 216 -5.35 -4.84 17.66
CA GLY A 216 -4.34 -5.67 18.29
C GLY A 216 -3.76 -5.05 19.57
N LEU A 217 -3.49 -3.74 19.55
CA LEU A 217 -3.07 -2.96 20.72
C LEU A 217 -4.18 -2.88 21.78
N GLN A 218 -5.40 -2.58 21.35
CA GLN A 218 -6.56 -2.47 22.26
C GLN A 218 -6.86 -3.78 22.98
N GLN A 219 -6.76 -4.91 22.31
CA GLN A 219 -7.01 -6.24 22.86
C GLN A 219 -5.79 -6.82 23.60
N GLY A 220 -4.61 -6.18 23.52
CA GLY A 220 -3.38 -6.67 24.13
C GLY A 220 -2.82 -7.94 23.46
N THR A 221 -3.20 -8.22 22.22
CA THR A 221 -2.57 -9.29 21.42
C THR A 221 -1.15 -8.91 21.02
N ILE A 222 -0.88 -7.60 20.93
CA ILE A 222 0.45 -6.98 20.82
C ILE A 222 0.62 -5.94 21.93
N ASP A 223 1.86 -5.77 22.42
CA ASP A 223 2.22 -4.83 23.49
C ASP A 223 2.74 -3.50 22.94
N ALA A 224 3.26 -3.52 21.71
CA ALA A 224 4.02 -2.44 21.10
C ALA A 224 3.90 -2.47 19.57
N GLN A 225 4.23 -1.37 18.94
CA GLN A 225 4.36 -1.22 17.49
C GLN A 225 5.44 -0.18 17.18
N GLU A 226 5.89 -0.09 15.92
CA GLU A 226 6.80 0.95 15.45
C GLU A 226 6.28 1.54 14.12
N ASN A 227 6.35 2.86 14.01
CA ASN A 227 5.93 3.65 12.86
C ASN A 227 6.52 5.06 12.94
N ALA A 228 6.39 5.84 11.86
CA ALA A 228 6.64 7.28 11.92
C ALA A 228 5.66 7.99 12.87
N TYR A 229 6.05 9.15 13.41
CA TYR A 229 5.23 9.92 14.34
C TYR A 229 3.86 10.27 13.79
N GLU A 230 3.80 10.68 12.53
CA GLU A 230 2.55 11.09 11.88
C GLU A 230 1.54 9.94 11.78
N ILE A 231 2.02 8.73 11.48
CA ILE A 231 1.19 7.52 11.42
C ILE A 231 0.63 7.18 12.80
N ILE A 232 1.46 7.31 13.86
CA ILE A 232 1.02 7.09 15.24
C ILE A 232 -0.11 8.06 15.61
N VAL A 233 -0.01 9.32 15.17
CA VAL A 233 -1.01 10.36 15.45
C VAL A 233 -2.27 10.13 14.61
N SER A 234 -2.14 9.97 13.31
CA SER A 234 -3.25 9.82 12.36
C SER A 234 -4.10 8.57 12.66
N ALA A 235 -3.44 7.44 12.93
CA ALA A 235 -4.13 6.19 13.30
C ALA A 235 -4.50 6.12 14.79
N LYS A 236 -4.28 7.19 15.56
CA LYS A 236 -4.60 7.31 17.00
C LYS A 236 -4.02 6.20 17.87
N LEU A 237 -2.86 5.65 17.49
CA LEU A 237 -2.24 4.55 18.24
C LEU A 237 -1.86 4.96 19.66
N TYR A 238 -1.65 6.25 19.91
CA TYR A 238 -1.39 6.83 21.25
C TYR A 238 -2.54 6.59 22.23
N GLU A 239 -3.76 6.34 21.79
CA GLU A 239 -4.88 6.01 22.69
C GLU A 239 -4.67 4.68 23.41
N GLN A 240 -3.93 3.75 22.77
CA GLN A 240 -3.64 2.42 23.29
C GLN A 240 -2.21 2.29 23.84
N GLN A 241 -1.35 3.31 23.65
CA GLN A 241 0.07 3.26 23.95
C GLN A 241 0.48 4.42 24.87
N LYS A 242 1.06 4.09 26.02
CA LYS A 242 1.42 5.08 27.05
C LYS A 242 2.83 5.66 26.88
N TYR A 243 3.71 4.94 26.21
CA TYR A 243 5.12 5.28 26.12
C TYR A 243 5.53 5.37 24.64
N LEU A 244 6.35 6.37 24.35
CA LEU A 244 6.99 6.54 23.05
C LEU A 244 8.51 6.46 23.26
N ILE A 245 9.15 5.66 22.41
CA ILE A 245 10.58 5.39 22.46
C ILE A 245 11.18 5.79 21.11
N SER A 246 12.06 6.80 21.11
CA SER A 246 12.75 7.28 19.91
C SER A 246 13.88 6.30 19.53
N THR A 247 13.49 5.17 18.96
CA THR A 247 14.45 4.17 18.50
C THR A 247 15.26 4.65 17.30
N ASN A 248 14.63 5.40 16.38
CA ASN A 248 15.23 5.98 15.17
C ASN A 248 16.13 4.97 14.41
N ALA A 249 15.79 3.70 14.48
CA ALA A 249 16.64 2.65 13.94
C ALA A 249 16.55 2.55 12.42
N VAL A 250 15.38 2.83 11.85
CA VAL A 250 15.11 2.68 10.41
C VAL A 250 14.42 3.94 9.92
N PRO A 251 14.88 4.56 8.81
CA PRO A 251 14.10 5.59 8.12
C PRO A 251 12.80 5.02 7.60
N ASP A 252 11.74 5.81 7.61
CA ASP A 252 10.47 5.41 7.03
C ASP A 252 10.30 6.06 5.65
N TYR A 253 10.00 5.26 4.66
CA TYR A 253 9.78 5.70 3.28
C TYR A 253 8.41 5.27 2.79
N THR A 254 7.89 6.01 1.83
CA THR A 254 6.74 5.62 1.03
C THR A 254 7.08 5.68 -0.45
N THR A 255 6.59 4.74 -1.22
CA THR A 255 6.84 4.61 -2.67
C THR A 255 5.52 4.72 -3.43
N LEU A 256 5.52 5.49 -4.51
CA LEU A 256 4.46 5.47 -5.51
C LEU A 256 4.89 4.55 -6.64
N ILE A 257 4.14 3.50 -6.85
CA ILE A 257 4.39 2.48 -7.88
C ILE A 257 3.21 2.35 -8.84
N VAL A 258 3.51 1.88 -10.04
CA VAL A 258 2.50 1.54 -11.05
C VAL A 258 2.80 0.16 -11.63
N SER A 259 1.76 -0.57 -12.05
CA SER A 259 1.91 -1.80 -12.85
C SER A 259 2.72 -1.51 -14.13
N ASP A 260 3.79 -2.25 -14.39
CA ASP A 260 4.58 -2.07 -15.63
C ASP A 260 3.72 -2.35 -16.87
N GLU A 261 2.91 -3.42 -16.84
CA GLU A 261 2.02 -3.76 -17.97
C GLU A 261 1.00 -2.65 -18.24
N PHE A 262 0.36 -2.12 -17.18
CA PHE A 262 -0.55 -1.00 -17.31
C PHE A 262 0.16 0.24 -17.86
N TYR A 263 1.33 0.60 -17.31
CA TYR A 263 2.10 1.77 -17.72
C TYR A 263 2.55 1.67 -19.18
N GLN A 264 3.02 0.51 -19.65
CA GLN A 264 3.38 0.29 -21.04
C GLN A 264 2.17 0.35 -21.99
N GLY A 265 0.98 0.05 -21.50
CA GLY A 265 -0.29 0.19 -22.23
C GLY A 265 -0.76 1.63 -22.43
N LEU A 266 -0.20 2.60 -21.69
CA LEU A 266 -0.51 4.03 -21.82
C LEU A 266 0.12 4.62 -23.09
N THR A 267 -0.52 5.65 -23.65
CA THR A 267 0.10 6.46 -24.70
C THR A 267 1.31 7.22 -24.17
N LYS A 268 2.23 7.63 -25.03
CA LYS A 268 3.42 8.42 -24.64
C LYS A 268 3.06 9.74 -23.95
N GLU A 269 1.94 10.34 -24.35
CA GLU A 269 1.42 11.56 -23.71
C GLU A 269 0.94 11.27 -22.28
N GLN A 270 0.18 10.18 -22.09
CA GLN A 270 -0.27 9.76 -20.77
C GLN A 270 0.90 9.40 -19.85
N GLN A 271 1.88 8.64 -20.34
CA GLN A 271 3.11 8.34 -19.59
C GLN A 271 3.82 9.62 -19.14
N LYS A 272 3.99 10.59 -20.04
CA LYS A 272 4.61 11.88 -19.71
C LYS A 272 3.84 12.65 -18.62
N ILE A 273 2.51 12.63 -18.66
CA ILE A 273 1.67 13.25 -17.63
C ILE A 273 1.88 12.55 -16.28
N ILE A 274 1.85 11.21 -16.25
CA ILE A 274 2.07 10.40 -15.05
C ILE A 274 3.44 10.71 -14.44
N ASP A 275 4.50 10.67 -15.26
CA ASP A 275 5.87 10.94 -14.81
C ASP A 275 6.03 12.36 -14.26
N GLN A 276 5.44 13.34 -14.93
CA GLN A 276 5.50 14.73 -14.49
C GLN A 276 4.70 14.96 -13.21
N ALA A 277 3.52 14.35 -13.09
CA ALA A 277 2.69 14.41 -11.90
C ALA A 277 3.41 13.79 -10.69
N ALA A 278 4.04 12.63 -10.86
CA ALA A 278 4.79 11.97 -9.80
C ALA A 278 6.00 12.78 -9.30
N LYS A 279 6.68 13.50 -10.21
CA LYS A 279 7.80 14.40 -9.84
C LYS A 279 7.34 15.64 -9.08
N THR A 280 6.10 16.07 -9.28
CA THR A 280 5.55 17.28 -8.65
C THR A 280 4.96 16.96 -7.28
N ALA A 281 4.42 15.76 -7.12
CA ALA A 281 3.81 15.28 -5.89
C ALA A 281 4.85 15.01 -4.82
#